data_6c301bf4fa29fc0c457f4200692d16e3
#
_entry.id   6c301bf4fa29fc0c457f4200692d16e3
#
_cell.length_a   1.000
_cell.length_b   1.000
_cell.length_c   1.000
_cell.angle_alpha   90.00
_cell.angle_beta   90.00
_cell.angle_gamma   90.00
#
_symmetry.space_group_name_H-M   'P 1'
#
loop_
_entity.id
_entity.type
_entity.pdbx_description
1 polymer ?
#
loop_
_entity_poly.entity_id
_entity_poly.type
_entity_poly.pdbx_seq_one_letter_code
_entity_poly.pdbx_strand_id
1 'polypeptide(L)'
;PQGMKGKNDAKKFFKEMTTAFPDAHITIDDIFGQADQVVVRVVVSGTQQGAILGIPASGRHVRWDGVDVYRLSHGKISNIWAGDDWTAILNDTGTYKAPWIP
;
A
#
# COMPACT_ATOMS: atom_id res chain seq x y z
N PRO A 1 -8.00 -0.14 -4.66
CA PRO A 1 -7.39 -0.98 -5.68
C PRO A 1 -7.87 -2.41 -5.60
N GLN A 2 -7.89 -3.04 -6.70
CA GLN A 2 -8.26 -4.45 -6.77
C GLN A 2 -7.09 -5.33 -6.36
N GLY A 3 -7.40 -6.57 -6.01
CA GLY A 3 -6.39 -7.55 -5.69
C GLY A 3 -5.42 -7.78 -6.85
N MET A 4 -4.17 -8.02 -6.51
CA MET A 4 -3.14 -8.31 -7.49
C MET A 4 -3.30 -9.76 -7.97
N LYS A 5 -3.21 -9.95 -9.28
CA LYS A 5 -3.32 -11.27 -9.89
C LYS A 5 -1.95 -11.76 -10.33
N GLY A 6 -1.41 -12.67 -9.56
CA GLY A 6 -0.16 -13.30 -9.87
C GLY A 6 1.08 -12.49 -9.48
N LYS A 7 2.20 -13.14 -9.67
CA LYS A 7 3.50 -12.65 -9.25
C LYS A 7 3.95 -11.39 -10.00
N ASN A 8 3.62 -11.31 -11.28
CA ASN A 8 4.06 -10.17 -12.10
C ASN A 8 3.36 -8.88 -11.71
N ASP A 9 2.06 -8.95 -11.39
CA ASP A 9 1.31 -7.79 -10.92
C ASP A 9 1.86 -7.30 -9.58
N ALA A 10 2.18 -8.21 -8.66
CA ALA A 10 2.76 -7.87 -7.38
C ALA A 10 4.13 -7.19 -7.55
N LYS A 11 5.00 -7.73 -8.39
CA LYS A 11 6.31 -7.15 -8.66
C LYS A 11 6.20 -5.75 -9.26
N LYS A 12 5.28 -5.56 -10.21
CA LYS A 12 5.04 -4.27 -10.83
C LYS A 12 4.58 -3.23 -9.81
N PHE A 13 3.64 -3.61 -8.95
CA PHE A 13 3.14 -2.73 -7.91
C PHE A 13 4.24 -2.31 -6.93
N PHE A 14 5.01 -3.27 -6.42
CA PHE A 14 6.09 -2.98 -5.48
C PHE A 14 7.19 -2.14 -6.10
N LYS A 15 7.51 -2.36 -7.37
CA LYS A 15 8.47 -1.53 -8.09
C LYS A 15 7.99 -0.09 -8.23
N GLU A 16 6.71 0.10 -8.54
CA GLU A 16 6.11 1.43 -8.61
C GLU A 16 6.15 2.13 -7.26
N MET A 17 5.81 1.41 -6.19
CA MET A 17 5.84 1.94 -4.82
C MET A 17 7.23 2.36 -4.39
N THR A 18 8.25 1.53 -4.65
CA THR A 18 9.63 1.85 -4.25
C THR A 18 10.23 2.96 -5.10
N THR A 19 9.79 3.13 -6.32
CA THR A 19 10.19 4.25 -7.17
C THR A 19 9.53 5.54 -6.70
N ALA A 20 8.24 5.48 -6.35
CA ALA A 20 7.50 6.65 -5.88
C ALA A 20 7.95 7.09 -4.48
N PHE A 21 8.27 6.14 -3.61
CA PHE A 21 8.66 6.38 -2.22
C PHE A 21 9.99 5.68 -1.91
N PRO A 22 11.13 6.23 -2.38
CA PRO A 22 12.43 5.57 -2.16
C PRO A 22 12.80 5.42 -0.69
N ASP A 23 12.28 6.28 0.17
CA ASP A 23 12.49 6.26 1.62
C ASP A 23 11.35 5.58 2.37
N ALA A 24 10.55 4.76 1.71
CA ALA A 24 9.37 4.14 2.33
C ALA A 24 9.75 3.33 3.56
N HIS A 25 8.98 3.55 4.63
CA HIS A 25 9.09 2.83 5.87
C HIS A 25 7.76 2.17 6.18
N ILE A 26 7.80 0.86 6.43
CA ILE A 26 6.59 0.08 6.71
C ILE A 26 6.70 -0.48 8.12
N THR A 27 5.70 -0.16 8.94
CA THR A 27 5.58 -0.69 10.29
C THR A 27 4.41 -1.66 10.31
N ILE A 28 4.65 -2.88 10.80
CA ILE A 28 3.58 -3.86 10.99
C ILE A 28 3.00 -3.63 12.38
N ASP A 29 1.74 -3.16 12.42
CA ASP A 29 1.03 -2.91 13.67
C ASP A 29 0.39 -4.17 14.23
N ASP A 30 -0.08 -5.05 13.36
CA ASP A 30 -0.75 -6.26 13.76
C ASP A 30 -0.64 -7.32 12.66
N ILE A 31 -0.61 -8.57 13.07
CA ILE A 31 -0.59 -9.70 12.15
C ILE A 31 -1.34 -10.86 12.80
N PHE A 32 -2.28 -11.44 12.08
CA PHE A 32 -3.01 -12.60 12.55
C PHE A 32 -3.42 -13.48 11.38
N GLY A 33 -3.69 -14.74 11.66
CA GLY A 33 -4.04 -15.69 10.62
C GLY A 33 -5.17 -16.60 11.03
N GLN A 34 -5.89 -17.10 10.04
CA GLN A 34 -6.92 -18.11 10.20
C GLN A 34 -6.96 -18.97 8.94
N ALA A 35 -6.90 -20.28 9.11
CA ALA A 35 -6.85 -21.23 8.00
C ALA A 35 -5.67 -20.92 7.08
N ASP A 36 -5.93 -20.67 5.80
CA ASP A 36 -4.90 -20.37 4.81
C ASP A 36 -4.71 -18.86 4.57
N GLN A 37 -5.27 -18.02 5.42
CA GLN A 37 -5.21 -16.58 5.26
C GLN A 37 -4.42 -15.92 6.38
N VAL A 38 -3.62 -14.91 6.01
CA VAL A 38 -2.89 -14.07 6.95
C VAL A 38 -3.27 -12.61 6.67
N VAL A 39 -3.65 -11.91 7.73
CA VAL A 39 -4.03 -10.49 7.65
C VAL A 39 -2.94 -9.68 8.34
N VAL A 40 -2.45 -8.65 7.65
CA VAL A 40 -1.41 -7.77 8.17
C VAL A 40 -1.91 -6.34 8.13
N ARG A 41 -1.91 -5.67 9.28
CA ARG A 41 -2.20 -4.24 9.34
C ARG A 41 -0.88 -3.48 9.41
N VAL A 42 -0.71 -2.55 8.49
CA VAL A 42 0.54 -1.81 8.34
C VAL A 42 0.33 -0.32 8.37
N VAL A 43 1.37 0.41 8.72
CA VAL A 43 1.46 1.85 8.51
C VAL A 43 2.63 2.09 7.57
N VAL A 44 2.38 2.81 6.50
CA VAL A 44 3.40 3.15 5.49
C VAL A 44 3.65 4.64 5.53
N SER A 45 4.91 5.03 5.48
CA SER A 45 5.28 6.44 5.38
C SER A 45 6.44 6.59 4.40
N GLY A 46 6.52 7.76 3.77
CA GLY A 46 7.60 8.06 2.84
C GLY A 46 7.38 9.40 2.17
N THR A 47 8.39 9.85 1.44
CA THR A 47 8.34 11.09 0.66
C THR A 47 8.07 10.74 -0.79
N GLN A 48 7.01 11.32 -1.36
CA GLN A 48 6.62 11.02 -2.74
C GLN A 48 7.54 11.72 -3.73
N GLN A 49 8.52 10.99 -4.22
CA GLN A 49 9.49 11.49 -5.21
C GLN A 49 9.12 11.14 -6.64
N GLY A 50 8.20 10.20 -6.85
CA GLY A 50 7.76 9.77 -8.17
C GLY A 50 6.25 9.64 -8.25
N ALA A 51 5.72 9.59 -9.47
CA ALA A 51 4.30 9.39 -9.70
C ALA A 51 3.86 7.99 -9.25
N ILE A 52 2.64 7.89 -8.72
CA ILE A 52 2.03 6.60 -8.36
C ILE A 52 0.56 6.63 -8.77
N LEU A 53 0.13 5.61 -9.52
CA LEU A 53 -1.26 5.42 -9.95
C LEU A 53 -1.89 6.72 -10.50
N GLY A 54 -1.15 7.45 -11.33
CA GLY A 54 -1.60 8.69 -11.93
C GLY A 54 -1.49 9.92 -11.04
N ILE A 55 -1.03 9.78 -9.78
CA ILE A 55 -0.79 10.90 -8.90
C ILE A 55 0.62 11.45 -9.15
N PRO A 56 0.76 12.71 -9.61
CA PRO A 56 2.09 13.27 -9.89
C PRO A 56 2.95 13.37 -8.64
N ALA A 57 4.26 13.34 -8.81
CA ALA A 57 5.20 13.52 -7.72
C ALA A 57 4.95 14.86 -7.01
N SER A 58 4.75 14.82 -5.70
CA SER A 58 4.45 16.01 -4.89
C SER A 58 5.63 16.49 -4.04
N GLY A 59 6.63 15.64 -3.82
CA GLY A 59 7.71 15.90 -2.89
C GLY A 59 7.28 15.94 -1.42
N ARG A 60 6.03 15.58 -1.14
CA ARG A 60 5.46 15.65 0.22
C ARG A 60 5.66 14.34 0.96
N HIS A 61 5.76 14.46 2.28
CA HIS A 61 5.74 13.31 3.16
C HIS A 61 4.31 12.78 3.27
N VAL A 62 4.15 11.48 3.07
CA VAL A 62 2.84 10.82 3.06
C VAL A 62 2.86 9.70 4.08
N ARG A 63 1.77 9.54 4.81
CA ARG A 63 1.58 8.45 5.76
C ARG A 63 0.17 7.90 5.61
N TRP A 64 0.05 6.58 5.54
CA TRP A 64 -1.27 5.94 5.44
C TRP A 64 -1.27 4.58 6.11
N ASP A 65 -2.48 4.14 6.47
CA ASP A 65 -2.73 2.80 6.98
C ASP A 65 -3.10 1.87 5.83
N GLY A 66 -2.72 0.63 5.97
CA GLY A 66 -3.08 -0.41 5.02
C GLY A 66 -3.43 -1.71 5.72
N VAL A 67 -4.26 -2.49 5.07
CA VAL A 67 -4.58 -3.86 5.49
C VAL A 67 -4.32 -4.76 4.30
N ASP A 68 -3.39 -5.69 4.46
CA ASP A 68 -3.07 -6.66 3.44
C ASP A 68 -3.58 -8.03 3.86
N VAL A 69 -4.18 -8.74 2.94
CA VAL A 69 -4.62 -10.11 3.15
C VAL A 69 -3.86 -11.02 2.20
N TYR A 70 -3.18 -12.00 2.77
CA TYR A 70 -2.41 -12.99 2.03
C TYR A 70 -3.11 -14.33 2.11
N ARG A 71 -3.27 -14.99 0.98
CA ARG A 71 -3.68 -16.39 0.96
C ARG A 71 -2.46 -17.25 0.70
N LEU A 72 -2.34 -18.33 1.47
CA LEU A 72 -1.23 -19.27 1.36
C LEU A 72 -1.71 -20.56 0.73
N SER A 73 -0.86 -21.16 -0.11
CA SER A 73 -1.08 -22.47 -0.71
C SER A 73 0.25 -23.19 -0.79
N HIS A 74 0.33 -24.38 -0.21
CA HIS A 74 1.55 -25.20 -0.21
C HIS A 74 2.78 -24.44 0.35
N GLY A 75 2.54 -23.63 1.40
CA GLY A 75 3.61 -22.86 2.04
C GLY A 75 4.05 -21.61 1.28
N LYS A 76 3.33 -21.23 0.23
CA LYS A 76 3.64 -20.06 -0.60
C LYS A 76 2.46 -19.11 -0.67
N ILE A 77 2.74 -17.83 -0.91
CA ILE A 77 1.68 -16.84 -1.11
C ILE A 77 1.08 -17.06 -2.49
N SER A 78 -0.22 -17.35 -2.53
CA SER A 78 -0.95 -17.55 -3.78
C SER A 78 -1.73 -16.31 -4.21
N ASN A 79 -2.20 -15.51 -3.25
CA ASN A 79 -2.97 -14.30 -3.51
C ASN A 79 -2.61 -13.22 -2.51
N ILE A 80 -2.67 -11.96 -2.95
CA ILE A 80 -2.50 -10.79 -2.10
C ILE A 80 -3.64 -9.82 -2.41
N TRP A 81 -4.32 -9.35 -1.36
CA TRP A 81 -5.25 -8.22 -1.45
C TRP A 81 -4.68 -7.09 -0.59
N ALA A 82 -4.44 -5.94 -1.20
CA ALA A 82 -3.91 -4.78 -0.49
C ALA A 82 -4.97 -3.69 -0.43
N GLY A 83 -5.33 -3.29 0.78
CA GLY A 83 -6.27 -2.20 1.01
C GLY A 83 -5.56 -1.04 1.67
N ASP A 84 -5.20 -0.01 0.89
CA ASP A 84 -4.54 1.19 1.38
C ASP A 84 -5.53 2.33 1.57
N ASP A 85 -5.23 3.22 2.50
CA ASP A 85 -6.04 4.42 2.71
C ASP A 85 -5.69 5.48 1.65
N TRP A 86 -6.32 5.38 0.50
CA TRP A 86 -6.09 6.30 -0.60
C TRP A 86 -6.57 7.71 -0.31
N THR A 87 -7.55 7.88 0.58
CA THR A 87 -7.99 9.21 1.01
C THR A 87 -6.84 9.95 1.69
N ALA A 88 -6.12 9.28 2.59
CA ALA A 88 -4.94 9.87 3.24
C ALA A 88 -3.85 10.19 2.22
N ILE A 89 -3.58 9.27 1.29
CA ILE A 89 -2.56 9.48 0.26
C ILE A 89 -2.91 10.68 -0.61
N LEU A 90 -4.14 10.78 -1.07
CA LEU A 90 -4.59 11.90 -1.90
C LEU A 90 -4.52 13.23 -1.14
N ASN A 91 -4.93 13.22 0.13
CA ASN A 91 -4.87 14.42 0.97
C ASN A 91 -3.42 14.86 1.20
N ASP A 92 -2.55 13.94 1.60
CA ASP A 92 -1.15 14.26 1.94
C ASP A 92 -0.34 14.70 0.73
N THR A 93 -0.66 14.17 -0.45
CA THR A 93 -0.01 14.61 -1.70
C THR A 93 -0.57 15.92 -2.24
N GLY A 94 -1.66 16.42 -1.66
CA GLY A 94 -2.32 17.63 -2.11
C GLY A 94 -3.18 17.44 -3.36
N THR A 95 -3.44 16.19 -3.76
CA THR A 95 -4.21 15.86 -4.96
C THR A 95 -5.71 16.05 -4.74
N TYR A 96 -6.20 15.68 -3.55
CA TYR A 96 -7.61 15.80 -3.18
C TYR A 96 -7.74 15.87 -1.67
N LYS A 97 -8.64 16.72 -1.20
CA LYS A 97 -8.96 16.80 0.23
C LYS A 97 -10.41 16.39 0.46
N ALA A 98 -10.61 15.29 1.18
CA ALA A 98 -11.94 14.84 1.54
C ALA A 98 -12.60 15.83 2.51
N PRO A 99 -13.93 16.06 2.42
CA PRO A 99 -14.61 17.05 3.26
C PRO A 99 -14.51 16.80 4.76
N TRP A 100 -14.32 15.54 5.18
CA TRP A 100 -14.22 15.17 6.59
C TRP A 100 -12.80 15.24 7.16
N ILE A 101 -11.80 15.57 6.35
CA ILE A 101 -10.41 15.72 6.80
C ILE A 101 -10.16 17.20 7.10
N PRO A 102 -9.68 17.52 8.33
CA PRO A 102 -9.40 18.90 8.71
C PRO A 102 -8.25 19.52 7.93
#